data_7b7285989d9a20b0aa96f1b087e5b066
#
_entry.id   7b7285989d9a20b0aa96f1b087e5b066
#
_cell.length_a   1.000
_cell.length_b   1.000
_cell.length_c   1.000
_cell.angle_alpha   90.00
_cell.angle_beta   90.00
_cell.angle_gamma   90.00
#
_symmetry.space_group_name_H-M   'P 1'
#
loop_
_entity.id
_entity.type
_entity.pdbx_description
1 polymer ?
#
loop_
_entity_poly.entity_id
_entity_poly.type
_entity_poly.pdbx_seq_one_letter_code
_entity_poly.pdbx_strand_id
1 'polypeptide(L)'
;VPYYRVDITNKDEFSKLPNDVYAVVDLAGAMPARMKGYNPYKYIDVNITGNLNILEYCRKNNADRILFAQSFGDIKDYGDKNPLLRVDLPRKFSFTTDHTIYVMSKNFAVDMIENYHQMYGLKRFIFRLPTIYLYSPVDTFYVDGVERKIGYRLLIDRAIAGEPIEVWGNSSRVKDMVYVKDFCQMLYKALFVNRNCGYYNVGTGVGTSLLDQIKGMIDVFGENGKKSNIIMRPDKPNAPQYIMDITPAIQELGYHPQYNYLEMLQDFKKEMQLHKINGGGTDIM
;
A
#
# COMPACT_ATOMS: atom_id res chain seq x y z
N VAL A 1 -7.82 18.17 -14.55
CA VAL A 1 -6.49 18.25 -13.92
C VAL A 1 -5.45 18.08 -15.01
N PRO A 2 -4.43 18.96 -15.12
CA PRO A 2 -3.35 18.78 -16.07
C PRO A 2 -2.59 17.47 -15.81
N TYR A 3 -2.15 16.82 -16.89
CA TYR A 3 -1.35 15.58 -16.83
C TYR A 3 0.03 15.84 -17.46
N TYR A 4 1.08 15.49 -16.74
CA TYR A 4 2.47 15.60 -17.19
C TYR A 4 3.13 14.23 -17.11
N ARG A 5 3.66 13.74 -18.22
CA ARG A 5 4.47 12.51 -18.23
C ARG A 5 5.92 12.88 -17.95
N VAL A 6 6.44 12.44 -16.80
CA VAL A 6 7.79 12.73 -16.33
C VAL A 6 8.43 11.45 -15.82
N ASP A 7 9.66 11.16 -16.26
CA ASP A 7 10.51 10.14 -15.66
C ASP A 7 11.23 10.75 -14.46
N ILE A 8 10.87 10.33 -13.26
CA ILE A 8 11.45 10.87 -12.02
C ILE A 8 12.95 10.57 -11.88
N THR A 9 13.48 9.59 -12.61
CA THR A 9 14.92 9.28 -12.61
C THR A 9 15.74 10.29 -13.42
N ASN A 10 15.09 11.05 -14.32
CA ASN A 10 15.69 12.09 -15.12
C ASN A 10 15.36 13.48 -14.56
N LYS A 11 16.34 14.13 -13.90
CA LYS A 11 16.18 15.45 -13.28
C LYS A 11 15.74 16.53 -14.25
N ASP A 12 16.12 16.45 -15.53
CA ASP A 12 15.85 17.51 -16.52
C ASP A 12 14.36 17.51 -16.94
N GLU A 13 13.69 16.37 -16.79
CA GLU A 13 12.25 16.27 -17.07
C GLU A 13 11.35 17.02 -16.10
N PHE A 14 11.86 17.35 -14.91
CA PHE A 14 11.11 18.15 -13.93
C PHE A 14 10.84 19.57 -14.42
N SER A 15 11.58 20.06 -15.41
CA SER A 15 11.29 21.33 -16.09
C SER A 15 9.92 21.37 -16.79
N LYS A 16 9.32 20.21 -17.05
CA LYS A 16 7.96 20.08 -17.62
C LYS A 16 6.86 20.34 -16.58
N LEU A 17 7.18 20.28 -15.29
CA LEU A 17 6.22 20.43 -14.21
C LEU A 17 5.98 21.90 -13.85
N PRO A 18 4.81 22.26 -13.25
CA PRO A 18 4.56 23.62 -12.77
C PRO A 18 5.59 24.07 -11.74
N ASN A 19 5.89 25.36 -11.71
CA ASN A 19 6.80 25.96 -10.72
C ASN A 19 6.07 26.47 -9.45
N ASP A 20 4.74 26.43 -9.45
CA ASP A 20 3.91 26.86 -8.32
C ASP A 20 3.15 25.64 -7.81
N VAL A 21 3.73 24.93 -6.84
CA VAL A 21 3.14 23.73 -6.23
C VAL A 21 3.10 23.89 -4.72
N TYR A 22 1.89 23.74 -4.17
CA TYR A 22 1.71 23.75 -2.72
C TYR A 22 2.28 22.49 -2.05
N ALA A 23 2.04 21.34 -2.64
CA ALA A 23 2.44 20.07 -2.06
C ALA A 23 2.77 19.02 -3.13
N VAL A 24 3.61 18.06 -2.77
CA VAL A 24 3.87 16.87 -3.57
C VAL A 24 3.41 15.64 -2.82
N VAL A 25 2.59 14.81 -3.49
CA VAL A 25 2.20 13.48 -2.99
C VAL A 25 3.01 12.45 -3.77
N ASP A 26 4.08 11.95 -3.16
CA ASP A 26 4.97 10.97 -3.77
C ASP A 26 4.49 9.53 -3.50
N LEU A 27 3.83 8.97 -4.50
CA LEU A 27 3.41 7.56 -4.56
C LEU A 27 4.25 6.76 -5.54
N ALA A 28 5.26 7.38 -6.16
CA ALA A 28 6.14 6.70 -7.09
C ALA A 28 7.03 5.68 -6.39
N GLY A 29 7.35 4.59 -7.09
CA GLY A 29 8.29 3.61 -6.57
C GLY A 29 8.36 2.34 -7.39
N ALA A 30 9.57 1.83 -7.56
CA ALA A 30 9.81 0.48 -8.01
C ALA A 30 9.57 -0.48 -6.85
N MET A 31 8.79 -1.54 -7.08
CA MET A 31 8.50 -2.56 -6.08
C MET A 31 8.64 -3.97 -6.67
N PRO A 32 9.05 -4.99 -5.86
CA PRO A 32 9.28 -6.35 -6.34
C PRO A 32 8.07 -6.92 -7.09
N ALA A 33 6.88 -6.72 -6.55
CA ALA A 33 5.63 -7.22 -7.11
C ALA A 33 5.29 -6.69 -8.53
N ARG A 34 6.01 -5.69 -9.03
CA ARG A 34 5.81 -5.10 -10.37
C ARG A 34 6.99 -5.32 -11.32
N MET A 35 7.94 -6.16 -10.93
CA MET A 35 9.13 -6.46 -11.74
C MET A 35 9.20 -7.94 -12.08
N LYS A 36 9.38 -8.24 -13.38
CA LYS A 36 9.52 -9.62 -13.90
C LYS A 36 10.76 -10.35 -13.37
N GLY A 37 11.70 -9.65 -12.79
CA GLY A 37 12.93 -10.25 -12.23
C GLY A 37 13.57 -9.31 -11.24
N TYR A 38 14.54 -9.83 -10.50
CA TYR A 38 15.31 -9.04 -9.55
C TYR A 38 16.23 -8.05 -10.30
N ASN A 39 16.00 -6.77 -10.10
CA ASN A 39 16.84 -5.69 -10.63
C ASN A 39 17.09 -4.65 -9.52
N PRO A 40 18.22 -4.77 -8.79
CA PRO A 40 18.54 -3.85 -7.69
C PRO A 40 18.78 -2.42 -8.16
N TYR A 41 19.29 -2.22 -9.38
CA TYR A 41 19.51 -0.87 -9.94
C TYR A 41 18.21 -0.10 -10.07
N LYS A 42 17.12 -0.76 -10.47
CA LYS A 42 15.81 -0.09 -10.57
C LYS A 42 15.31 0.45 -9.25
N TYR A 43 15.61 -0.20 -8.12
CA TYR A 43 15.28 0.33 -6.80
C TYR A 43 16.11 1.57 -6.47
N ILE A 44 17.40 1.57 -6.82
CA ILE A 44 18.27 2.74 -6.61
C ILE A 44 17.83 3.89 -7.51
N ASP A 45 17.64 3.64 -8.79
CA ASP A 45 17.28 4.69 -9.75
C ASP A 45 15.92 5.33 -9.41
N VAL A 46 14.89 4.52 -9.17
CA VAL A 46 13.53 5.04 -8.95
C VAL A 46 13.33 5.49 -7.50
N ASN A 47 13.67 4.64 -6.51
CA ASN A 47 13.32 4.92 -5.11
C ASN A 47 14.31 5.84 -4.41
N ILE A 48 15.54 5.96 -4.88
CA ILE A 48 16.56 6.84 -4.29
C ILE A 48 16.81 8.05 -5.18
N THR A 49 17.31 7.87 -6.41
CA THR A 49 17.60 8.98 -7.32
C THR A 49 16.32 9.74 -7.69
N GLY A 50 15.25 9.01 -8.03
CA GLY A 50 13.95 9.60 -8.33
C GLY A 50 13.39 10.40 -7.15
N ASN A 51 13.48 9.86 -5.92
CA ASN A 51 13.04 10.57 -4.71
C ASN A 51 13.89 11.82 -4.46
N LEU A 52 15.22 11.76 -4.65
CA LEU A 52 16.09 12.93 -4.54
C LEU A 52 15.68 14.03 -5.55
N ASN A 53 15.37 13.66 -6.80
CA ASN A 53 14.91 14.62 -7.80
C ASN A 53 13.57 15.28 -7.41
N ILE A 54 12.64 14.50 -6.81
CA ILE A 54 11.38 15.03 -6.25
C ILE A 54 11.67 16.02 -5.11
N LEU A 55 12.58 15.69 -4.19
CA LEU A 55 12.95 16.57 -3.09
C LEU A 55 13.60 17.86 -3.58
N GLU A 56 14.49 17.80 -4.56
CA GLU A 56 15.09 18.98 -5.19
C GLU A 56 14.04 19.83 -5.93
N TYR A 57 13.05 19.20 -6.56
CA TYR A 57 11.92 19.90 -7.14
C TYR A 57 11.10 20.63 -6.06
N CYS A 58 10.77 19.96 -4.95
CA CYS A 58 10.10 20.58 -3.80
C CYS A 58 10.88 21.81 -3.30
N ARG A 59 12.19 21.65 -3.08
CA ARG A 59 13.06 22.72 -2.58
C ARG A 59 13.14 23.91 -3.52
N LYS A 60 13.35 23.68 -4.82
CA LYS A 60 13.50 24.73 -5.83
C LYS A 60 12.22 25.54 -6.06
N ASN A 61 11.07 24.91 -5.87
CA ASN A 61 9.76 25.52 -6.06
C ASN A 61 9.07 25.93 -4.75
N ASN A 62 9.79 25.88 -3.63
CA ASN A 62 9.28 26.25 -2.30
C ASN A 62 7.96 25.54 -1.94
N ALA A 63 7.84 24.25 -2.30
CA ALA A 63 6.68 23.46 -1.91
C ALA A 63 6.57 23.43 -0.38
N ASP A 64 5.37 23.62 0.15
CA ASP A 64 5.13 23.66 1.61
C ASP A 64 5.38 22.28 2.25
N ARG A 65 5.00 21.19 1.55
CA ARG A 65 5.06 19.85 2.10
C ARG A 65 5.24 18.74 1.08
N ILE A 66 5.77 17.61 1.58
CA ILE A 66 5.80 16.33 0.89
C ILE A 66 5.04 15.27 1.69
N LEU A 67 4.22 14.48 0.99
CA LEU A 67 3.54 13.29 1.50
C LEU A 67 4.17 12.07 0.83
N PHE A 68 4.67 11.10 1.59
CA PHE A 68 5.44 9.98 1.05
C PHE A 68 4.86 8.63 1.44
N ALA A 69 4.70 7.74 0.47
CA ALA A 69 4.30 6.36 0.66
C ALA A 69 5.50 5.46 1.01
N GLN A 70 5.66 5.14 2.31
CA GLN A 70 6.64 4.19 2.83
C GLN A 70 6.05 2.78 2.86
N SER A 71 6.88 1.73 2.84
CA SER A 71 6.46 0.35 3.02
C SER A 71 6.55 -0.09 4.48
N PHE A 72 5.58 -0.88 4.97
CA PHE A 72 5.66 -1.51 6.29
C PHE A 72 6.64 -2.71 6.33
N GLY A 73 7.31 -3.00 5.22
CA GLY A 73 8.32 -4.05 5.14
C GLY A 73 9.46 -3.91 6.15
N ASP A 74 9.66 -2.69 6.68
CA ASP A 74 10.66 -2.38 7.71
C ASP A 74 10.25 -2.82 9.13
N ILE A 75 8.97 -3.15 9.37
CA ILE A 75 8.45 -3.57 10.69
C ILE A 75 7.58 -4.83 10.63
N LYS A 76 7.29 -5.37 9.45
CA LYS A 76 6.34 -6.49 9.29
C LYS A 76 6.67 -7.70 10.14
N ASP A 77 7.97 -7.97 10.36
CA ASP A 77 8.44 -9.17 11.07
C ASP A 77 8.16 -9.13 12.58
N TYR A 78 7.71 -7.99 13.12
CA TYR A 78 7.20 -7.92 14.50
C TYR A 78 5.81 -8.55 14.63
N GLY A 79 5.01 -8.58 13.55
CA GLY A 79 3.64 -9.05 13.56
C GLY A 79 3.47 -10.51 14.01
N ASP A 80 4.46 -11.37 13.78
CA ASP A 80 4.40 -12.77 14.21
C ASP A 80 4.39 -12.93 15.73
N LYS A 81 5.05 -12.02 16.46
CA LYS A 81 5.10 -12.03 17.93
C LYS A 81 3.96 -11.24 18.57
N ASN A 82 3.66 -10.08 18.00
CA ASN A 82 2.58 -9.19 18.42
C ASN A 82 1.94 -8.58 17.17
N PRO A 83 0.65 -8.87 16.89
CA PRO A 83 0.00 -8.36 15.68
C PRO A 83 -0.07 -6.84 15.64
N LEU A 84 -0.11 -6.12 16.79
CA LEU A 84 -0.18 -4.66 16.82
C LEU A 84 1.18 -4.04 16.48
N LEU A 85 1.28 -3.43 15.32
CA LEU A 85 2.47 -2.74 14.83
C LEU A 85 2.39 -1.25 15.16
N ARG A 86 3.18 -0.82 16.13
CA ARG A 86 3.28 0.59 16.52
C ARG A 86 4.14 1.37 15.52
N VAL A 87 3.91 2.66 15.42
CA VAL A 87 4.65 3.54 14.50
C VAL A 87 6.12 3.73 14.91
N ASP A 88 6.40 3.66 16.22
CA ASP A 88 7.72 3.85 16.81
C ASP A 88 8.60 2.59 16.87
N LEU A 89 8.13 1.47 16.29
CA LEU A 89 8.94 0.26 16.21
C LEU A 89 10.24 0.52 15.42
N PRO A 90 11.40 0.08 15.91
CA PRO A 90 12.65 0.20 15.19
C PRO A 90 12.60 -0.64 13.90
N ARG A 91 13.33 -0.18 12.89
CA ARG A 91 13.46 -0.92 11.61
C ARG A 91 14.03 -2.31 11.86
N LYS A 92 13.34 -3.33 11.36
CA LYS A 92 13.72 -4.74 11.47
C LYS A 92 13.23 -5.50 10.24
N PHE A 93 14.14 -5.99 9.43
CA PHE A 93 13.86 -6.77 8.23
C PHE A 93 15.01 -7.74 7.90
N SER A 94 14.70 -8.79 7.15
CA SER A 94 15.71 -9.76 6.69
C SER A 94 16.62 -9.15 5.62
N PHE A 95 17.90 -9.56 5.62
CA PHE A 95 18.88 -9.19 4.58
C PHE A 95 19.07 -10.28 3.50
N THR A 96 18.24 -11.33 3.52
CA THR A 96 18.41 -12.52 2.67
C THR A 96 17.30 -12.72 1.65
N THR A 97 16.49 -11.69 1.39
CA THR A 97 15.38 -11.76 0.44
C THR A 97 15.58 -10.80 -0.73
N ASP A 98 14.92 -11.05 -1.85
CA ASP A 98 14.88 -10.13 -2.99
C ASP A 98 14.19 -8.80 -2.68
N HIS A 99 13.41 -8.75 -1.61
CA HIS A 99 12.77 -7.54 -1.10
C HIS A 99 13.70 -6.63 -0.29
N THR A 100 14.88 -7.10 0.09
CA THR A 100 15.77 -6.35 0.99
C THR A 100 16.15 -4.99 0.43
N ILE A 101 16.66 -4.93 -0.81
CA ILE A 101 17.07 -3.65 -1.44
C ILE A 101 15.87 -2.70 -1.58
N TYR A 102 14.68 -3.23 -1.88
CA TYR A 102 13.45 -2.43 -1.89
C TYR A 102 13.18 -1.80 -0.53
N VAL A 103 13.19 -2.58 0.55
CA VAL A 103 12.95 -2.07 1.91
C VAL A 103 14.03 -1.04 2.29
N MET A 104 15.29 -1.32 1.99
CA MET A 104 16.40 -0.38 2.22
C MET A 104 16.21 0.93 1.45
N SER A 105 15.85 0.87 0.16
CA SER A 105 15.64 2.06 -0.67
C SER A 105 14.48 2.93 -0.18
N LYS A 106 13.38 2.32 0.28
CA LYS A 106 12.24 3.06 0.88
C LYS A 106 12.62 3.70 2.22
N ASN A 107 13.44 3.03 3.03
CA ASN A 107 13.96 3.60 4.28
C ASN A 107 14.95 4.76 4.03
N PHE A 108 15.82 4.62 3.02
CA PHE A 108 16.74 5.69 2.65
C PHE A 108 15.99 6.93 2.14
N ALA A 109 14.91 6.73 1.38
CA ALA A 109 14.03 7.84 0.98
C ALA A 109 13.46 8.59 2.18
N VAL A 110 13.01 7.88 3.23
CA VAL A 110 12.54 8.51 4.48
C VAL A 110 13.66 9.33 5.12
N ASP A 111 14.90 8.80 5.18
CA ASP A 111 16.04 9.51 5.77
C ASP A 111 16.41 10.76 4.97
N MET A 112 16.33 10.72 3.62
CA MET A 112 16.49 11.91 2.78
C MET A 112 15.39 12.95 3.03
N ILE A 113 14.13 12.53 3.13
CA ILE A 113 13.00 13.41 3.41
C ILE A 113 13.18 14.08 4.78
N GLU A 114 13.64 13.34 5.80
CA GLU A 114 13.97 13.90 7.11
C GLU A 114 15.08 14.95 7.01
N ASN A 115 16.14 14.69 6.24
CA ASN A 115 17.20 15.65 6.01
C ASN A 115 16.68 16.96 5.39
N TYR A 116 15.82 16.86 4.34
CA TYR A 116 15.21 18.04 3.71
C TYR A 116 14.26 18.79 4.64
N HIS A 117 13.57 18.08 5.52
CA HIS A 117 12.76 18.69 6.57
C HIS A 117 13.62 19.54 7.53
N GLN A 118 14.71 18.96 8.03
CA GLN A 118 15.59 19.63 8.99
C GLN A 118 16.38 20.79 8.36
N MET A 119 16.87 20.63 7.13
CA MET A 119 17.72 21.63 6.48
C MET A 119 16.96 22.75 5.80
N TYR A 120 15.81 22.46 5.22
CA TYR A 120 15.10 23.42 4.36
C TYR A 120 13.68 23.74 4.84
N GLY A 121 13.24 23.15 5.96
CA GLY A 121 11.90 23.38 6.51
C GLY A 121 10.76 22.76 5.69
N LEU A 122 11.05 21.87 4.73
CA LEU A 122 10.03 21.14 3.97
C LEU A 122 9.19 20.30 4.94
N LYS A 123 7.91 20.61 5.09
CA LYS A 123 7.03 19.80 5.95
C LYS A 123 6.90 18.39 5.37
N ARG A 124 6.93 17.36 6.24
CA ARG A 124 6.94 15.98 5.79
C ARG A 124 5.89 15.12 6.47
N PHE A 125 5.21 14.29 5.69
CA PHE A 125 4.22 13.33 6.16
C PHE A 125 4.52 11.97 5.54
N ILE A 126 4.91 11.01 6.39
CA ILE A 126 5.30 9.66 5.97
C ILE A 126 4.16 8.70 6.30
N PHE A 127 3.73 7.92 5.32
CA PHE A 127 2.67 6.92 5.46
C PHE A 127 3.25 5.53 5.26
N ARG A 128 3.28 4.72 6.31
CA ARG A 128 3.75 3.34 6.26
C ARG A 128 2.60 2.44 5.83
N LEU A 129 2.68 1.95 4.59
CA LEU A 129 1.63 1.21 3.94
C LEU A 129 1.81 -0.30 4.10
N PRO A 130 0.81 -1.03 4.62
CA PRO A 130 0.65 -2.45 4.38
C PRO A 130 0.07 -2.70 2.98
N THR A 131 -0.56 -3.84 2.75
CA THR A 131 -1.34 -4.07 1.54
C THR A 131 -2.56 -3.15 1.52
N ILE A 132 -2.62 -2.26 0.53
CA ILE A 132 -3.81 -1.42 0.28
C ILE A 132 -4.74 -2.18 -0.66
N TYR A 133 -5.99 -2.36 -0.25
CA TYR A 133 -7.00 -3.06 -1.04
C TYR A 133 -7.72 -2.08 -1.96
N LEU A 134 -7.76 -2.43 -3.25
CA LEU A 134 -8.47 -1.67 -4.28
C LEU A 134 -8.84 -2.60 -5.44
N TYR A 135 -9.86 -2.24 -6.19
CA TYR A 135 -10.07 -2.85 -7.49
C TYR A 135 -9.06 -2.28 -8.50
N SER A 136 -8.44 -3.15 -9.27
CA SER A 136 -7.61 -2.83 -10.43
C SER A 136 -7.85 -3.91 -11.50
N PRO A 137 -7.90 -3.57 -12.79
CA PRO A 137 -7.93 -4.58 -13.85
C PRO A 137 -6.68 -5.46 -13.84
N VAL A 138 -5.54 -4.95 -13.38
CA VAL A 138 -4.31 -5.73 -13.21
C VAL A 138 -4.41 -6.50 -11.90
N ASP A 139 -4.57 -7.82 -12.00
CA ASP A 139 -4.76 -8.74 -10.86
C ASP A 139 -3.59 -9.72 -10.67
N THR A 140 -2.49 -9.46 -11.36
CA THR A 140 -1.25 -10.25 -11.26
C THR A 140 -0.10 -9.47 -10.62
N PHE A 141 0.89 -10.19 -10.13
CA PHE A 141 2.14 -9.67 -9.58
C PHE A 141 3.27 -10.69 -9.77
N TYR A 142 4.52 -10.26 -9.58
CA TYR A 142 5.67 -11.14 -9.69
C TYR A 142 6.17 -11.62 -8.33
N VAL A 143 6.51 -12.91 -8.23
CA VAL A 143 7.22 -13.53 -7.11
C VAL A 143 8.37 -14.33 -7.71
N ASP A 144 9.60 -14.02 -7.34
CA ASP A 144 10.82 -14.67 -7.86
C ASP A 144 10.85 -14.72 -9.41
N GLY A 145 10.41 -13.62 -10.04
CA GLY A 145 10.34 -13.50 -11.50
C GLY A 145 9.18 -14.24 -12.17
N VAL A 146 8.37 -14.98 -11.42
CA VAL A 146 7.19 -15.70 -11.92
C VAL A 146 5.94 -14.87 -11.69
N GLU A 147 5.16 -14.67 -12.76
CA GLU A 147 3.87 -14.01 -12.66
C GLU A 147 2.85 -14.89 -11.95
N ARG A 148 2.16 -14.32 -10.98
CA ARG A 148 1.14 -15.00 -10.17
C ARG A 148 -0.06 -14.09 -9.98
N LYS A 149 -1.23 -14.69 -9.81
CA LYS A 149 -2.43 -13.92 -9.43
C LYS A 149 -2.32 -13.43 -8.00
N ILE A 150 -2.78 -12.20 -7.76
CA ILE A 150 -2.83 -11.60 -6.42
C ILE A 150 -3.73 -12.47 -5.53
N GLY A 151 -3.23 -12.87 -4.36
CA GLY A 151 -3.89 -13.88 -3.51
C GLY A 151 -5.36 -13.58 -3.19
N TYR A 152 -5.69 -12.36 -2.77
CA TYR A 152 -7.09 -12.01 -2.49
C TYR A 152 -7.98 -12.00 -3.74
N ARG A 153 -7.41 -11.70 -4.94
CA ARG A 153 -8.14 -11.76 -6.21
C ARG A 153 -8.46 -13.20 -6.61
N LEU A 154 -7.50 -14.11 -6.36
CA LEU A 154 -7.74 -15.55 -6.57
C LEU A 154 -8.85 -16.06 -5.65
N LEU A 155 -8.90 -15.64 -4.39
CA LEU A 155 -9.96 -16.03 -3.46
C LEU A 155 -11.32 -15.47 -3.86
N ILE A 156 -11.37 -14.22 -4.34
CA ILE A 156 -12.60 -13.61 -4.89
C ILE A 156 -13.10 -14.39 -6.11
N ASP A 157 -12.22 -14.75 -7.05
CA ASP A 157 -12.64 -15.52 -8.24
C ASP A 157 -13.20 -16.89 -7.86
N ARG A 158 -12.57 -17.57 -6.91
CA ARG A 158 -13.11 -18.85 -6.38
C ARG A 158 -14.47 -18.67 -5.71
N ALA A 159 -14.64 -17.58 -4.96
CA ALA A 159 -15.94 -17.27 -4.36
C ALA A 159 -17.03 -17.03 -5.40
N ILE A 160 -16.72 -16.31 -6.49
CA ILE A 160 -17.64 -16.10 -7.64
C ILE A 160 -17.99 -17.42 -8.33
N ALA A 161 -16.98 -18.29 -8.55
CA ALA A 161 -17.16 -19.58 -9.20
C ALA A 161 -17.84 -20.64 -8.32
N GLY A 162 -17.94 -20.41 -7.00
CA GLY A 162 -18.40 -21.42 -6.03
C GLY A 162 -17.38 -22.55 -5.81
N GLU A 163 -16.11 -22.32 -6.15
CA GLU A 163 -15.03 -23.30 -5.97
C GLU A 163 -14.61 -23.40 -4.52
N PRO A 164 -14.10 -24.57 -4.06
CA PRO A 164 -13.57 -24.72 -2.71
C PRO A 164 -12.43 -23.75 -2.41
N ILE A 165 -12.42 -23.19 -1.20
CA ILE A 165 -11.38 -22.27 -0.72
C ILE A 165 -10.64 -22.89 0.46
N GLU A 166 -9.34 -23.07 0.33
CA GLU A 166 -8.48 -23.55 1.40
C GLU A 166 -8.08 -22.43 2.37
N VAL A 167 -8.18 -22.69 3.67
CA VAL A 167 -7.70 -21.84 4.76
C VAL A 167 -6.41 -22.43 5.31
N TRP A 168 -5.29 -21.82 5.00
CA TRP A 168 -3.98 -22.35 5.34
C TRP A 168 -3.51 -21.91 6.73
N GLY A 169 -2.96 -22.89 7.48
CA GLY A 169 -2.38 -22.68 8.79
C GLY A 169 -3.42 -22.28 9.85
N ASN A 170 -3.01 -21.41 10.77
CA ASN A 170 -3.89 -20.91 11.82
C ASN A 170 -4.88 -19.88 11.28
N SER A 171 -6.15 -20.25 11.23
CA SER A 171 -7.26 -19.43 10.70
C SER A 171 -7.60 -18.20 11.55
N SER A 172 -7.15 -18.15 12.81
CA SER A 172 -7.38 -17.00 13.71
C SER A 172 -6.36 -15.87 13.53
N ARG A 173 -5.31 -16.06 12.72
CA ARG A 173 -4.35 -14.99 12.43
C ARG A 173 -5.03 -13.83 11.72
N VAL A 174 -4.70 -12.62 12.14
CA VAL A 174 -5.43 -11.40 11.74
C VAL A 174 -4.62 -10.54 10.80
N LYS A 175 -5.33 -9.85 9.89
CA LYS A 175 -4.77 -8.75 9.10
C LYS A 175 -5.63 -7.52 9.21
N ASP A 176 -4.97 -6.38 9.25
CA ASP A 176 -5.62 -5.09 9.05
C ASP A 176 -5.89 -4.90 7.55
N MET A 177 -7.17 -4.80 7.19
CA MET A 177 -7.63 -4.77 5.80
C MET A 177 -8.03 -3.34 5.44
N VAL A 178 -7.06 -2.51 5.05
CA VAL A 178 -7.30 -1.09 4.74
C VAL A 178 -7.67 -0.86 3.28
N TYR A 179 -8.73 -0.08 3.07
CA TYR A 179 -9.21 0.27 1.74
C TYR A 179 -8.53 1.53 1.19
N VAL A 180 -8.37 1.59 -0.13
CA VAL A 180 -7.72 2.72 -0.80
C VAL A 180 -8.40 4.06 -0.50
N LYS A 181 -9.74 4.09 -0.37
CA LYS A 181 -10.50 5.31 -0.06
C LYS A 181 -10.17 5.86 1.33
N ASP A 182 -9.90 4.99 2.31
CA ASP A 182 -9.44 5.40 3.63
C ASP A 182 -8.00 5.94 3.59
N PHE A 183 -7.13 5.35 2.78
CA PHE A 183 -5.80 5.93 2.57
C PHE A 183 -5.88 7.30 1.87
N CYS A 184 -6.75 7.48 0.88
CA CYS A 184 -6.99 8.79 0.27
C CYS A 184 -7.47 9.83 1.30
N GLN A 185 -8.30 9.42 2.28
CA GLN A 185 -8.70 10.31 3.39
C GLN A 185 -7.49 10.77 4.20
N MET A 186 -6.56 9.86 4.54
CA MET A 186 -5.33 10.22 5.27
C MET A 186 -4.49 11.24 4.49
N LEU A 187 -4.28 11.01 3.19
CA LEU A 187 -3.54 11.92 2.32
C LEU A 187 -4.22 13.30 2.29
N TYR A 188 -5.52 13.33 2.06
CA TYR A 188 -6.28 14.58 2.03
C TYR A 188 -6.16 15.38 3.32
N LYS A 189 -6.30 14.73 4.49
CA LYS A 189 -6.16 15.37 5.78
C LYS A 189 -4.75 15.92 6.01
N ALA A 190 -3.72 15.18 5.61
CA ALA A 190 -2.33 15.60 5.74
C ALA A 190 -1.95 16.78 4.83
N LEU A 191 -2.66 16.95 3.70
CA LEU A 191 -2.46 18.13 2.85
C LEU A 191 -2.82 19.44 3.56
N PHE A 192 -3.77 19.43 4.49
CA PHE A 192 -4.32 20.65 5.10
C PHE A 192 -4.09 20.77 6.60
N VAL A 193 -3.54 19.74 7.26
CA VAL A 193 -3.30 19.78 8.69
C VAL A 193 -2.25 20.84 9.04
N ASN A 194 -2.47 21.57 10.13
CA ASN A 194 -1.51 22.55 10.65
C ASN A 194 -0.42 21.88 11.50
N ARG A 195 0.44 21.11 10.84
CA ARG A 195 1.61 20.42 11.44
C ARG A 195 2.78 20.50 10.48
N ASN A 196 4.00 20.42 11.01
CA ASN A 196 5.23 20.44 10.22
C ASN A 196 5.70 19.04 9.84
N CYS A 197 5.32 18.02 10.59
CA CYS A 197 5.70 16.65 10.33
C CYS A 197 4.68 15.66 10.88
N GLY A 198 4.72 14.44 10.33
CA GLY A 198 3.97 13.28 10.81
C GLY A 198 4.56 11.98 10.27
N TYR A 199 4.38 10.89 11.03
CA TYR A 199 4.73 9.55 10.60
C TYR A 199 3.60 8.61 11.04
N TYR A 200 2.91 7.99 10.09
CA TYR A 200 1.67 7.29 10.35
C TYR A 200 1.67 5.89 9.76
N ASN A 201 1.21 4.93 10.52
CA ASN A 201 0.79 3.66 9.96
C ASN A 201 -0.56 3.83 9.26
N VAL A 202 -0.69 3.24 8.08
CA VAL A 202 -1.94 3.21 7.32
C VAL A 202 -2.68 1.92 7.63
N GLY A 203 -3.92 2.01 8.10
CA GLY A 203 -4.71 0.88 8.53
C GLY A 203 -6.09 1.28 8.99
N THR A 204 -6.83 0.32 9.49
CA THR A 204 -8.11 0.50 10.18
C THR A 204 -7.98 0.40 11.69
N GLY A 205 -6.85 -0.13 12.18
CA GLY A 205 -6.65 -0.48 13.59
C GLY A 205 -7.41 -1.74 14.01
N VAL A 206 -8.06 -2.42 13.08
CA VAL A 206 -8.88 -3.62 13.34
C VAL A 206 -8.33 -4.82 12.59
N GLY A 207 -8.10 -5.91 13.30
CA GLY A 207 -7.65 -7.18 12.70
C GLY A 207 -8.83 -8.05 12.28
N THR A 208 -8.87 -8.43 11.00
CA THR A 208 -9.83 -9.40 10.48
C THR A 208 -9.16 -10.78 10.38
N SER A 209 -9.73 -11.80 11.01
CA SER A 209 -9.17 -13.15 10.99
C SER A 209 -9.16 -13.74 9.57
N LEU A 210 -8.22 -14.63 9.26
CA LEU A 210 -8.15 -15.28 7.95
C LEU A 210 -9.47 -16.00 7.60
N LEU A 211 -10.10 -16.64 8.59
CA LEU A 211 -11.40 -17.28 8.40
C LEU A 211 -12.49 -16.28 8.05
N ASP A 212 -12.54 -15.13 8.76
CA ASP A 212 -13.56 -14.09 8.51
C ASP A 212 -13.30 -13.36 7.19
N GLN A 213 -12.03 -13.20 6.78
CA GLN A 213 -11.69 -12.70 5.45
C GLN A 213 -12.31 -13.59 4.37
N ILE A 214 -12.14 -14.89 4.47
CA ILE A 214 -12.67 -15.86 3.49
C ILE A 214 -14.19 -15.92 3.52
N LYS A 215 -14.81 -15.96 4.71
CA LYS A 215 -16.27 -15.91 4.82
C LYS A 215 -16.85 -14.64 4.19
N GLY A 216 -16.28 -13.48 4.49
CA GLY A 216 -16.72 -12.22 3.91
C GLY A 216 -16.61 -12.20 2.37
N MET A 217 -15.52 -12.76 1.80
CA MET A 217 -15.41 -12.90 0.36
C MET A 217 -16.51 -13.81 -0.22
N ILE A 218 -16.78 -14.95 0.41
CA ILE A 218 -17.85 -15.87 -0.03
C ILE A 218 -19.22 -15.19 0.05
N ASP A 219 -19.49 -14.46 1.14
CA ASP A 219 -20.79 -13.82 1.35
C ASP A 219 -21.03 -12.66 0.37
N VAL A 220 -19.98 -11.87 0.07
CA VAL A 220 -20.13 -10.72 -0.84
C VAL A 220 -20.07 -11.12 -2.30
N PHE A 221 -19.19 -12.06 -2.70
CA PHE A 221 -18.94 -12.38 -4.09
C PHE A 221 -19.62 -13.67 -4.58
N GLY A 222 -20.07 -14.55 -3.68
CA GLY A 222 -20.80 -15.75 -4.06
C GLY A 222 -22.05 -15.39 -4.88
N GLU A 223 -22.24 -16.08 -6.00
CA GLU A 223 -23.35 -15.83 -6.95
C GLU A 223 -24.20 -17.09 -7.15
N ASN A 224 -25.46 -16.88 -7.53
CA ASN A 224 -26.37 -17.93 -8.06
C ASN A 224 -26.60 -19.14 -7.12
N GLY A 225 -26.61 -18.93 -5.80
CA GLY A 225 -26.83 -20.00 -4.82
C GLY A 225 -25.66 -20.98 -4.66
N LYS A 226 -24.54 -20.76 -5.37
CA LYS A 226 -23.31 -21.52 -5.21
C LYS A 226 -22.48 -20.88 -4.08
N LYS A 227 -22.35 -21.59 -2.95
CA LYS A 227 -21.44 -21.19 -1.87
C LYS A 227 -20.18 -22.04 -1.94
N SER A 228 -19.02 -21.37 -1.92
CA SER A 228 -17.72 -22.04 -1.80
C SER A 228 -17.62 -22.80 -0.48
N ASN A 229 -17.20 -24.07 -0.54
CA ASN A 229 -16.86 -24.82 0.65
C ASN A 229 -15.50 -24.35 1.21
N ILE A 230 -15.42 -24.19 2.53
CA ILE A 230 -14.17 -23.87 3.21
C ILE A 230 -13.47 -25.17 3.62
N ILE A 231 -12.21 -25.33 3.22
CA ILE A 231 -11.37 -26.48 3.55
C ILE A 231 -10.24 -26.00 4.47
N MET A 232 -10.25 -26.46 5.71
CA MET A 232 -9.20 -26.14 6.68
C MET A 232 -7.92 -26.94 6.40
N ARG A 233 -6.80 -26.25 6.29
CA ARG A 233 -5.48 -26.84 6.01
C ARG A 233 -4.45 -26.40 7.07
N PRO A 234 -4.58 -26.88 8.32
CA PRO A 234 -3.65 -26.53 9.40
C PRO A 234 -2.22 -27.04 9.17
N ASP A 235 -2.06 -27.99 8.25
CA ASP A 235 -0.77 -28.54 7.78
C ASP A 235 0.04 -27.55 6.91
N LYS A 236 -0.57 -26.47 6.43
CA LYS A 236 0.05 -25.47 5.57
C LYS A 236 0.66 -24.31 6.37
N PRO A 237 1.60 -23.54 5.77
CA PRO A 237 2.20 -22.38 6.43
C PRO A 237 1.17 -21.34 6.88
N ASN A 238 1.48 -20.68 7.99
CA ASN A 238 0.67 -19.57 8.50
C ASN A 238 0.72 -18.34 7.58
N ALA A 239 -0.40 -17.68 7.39
CA ALA A 239 -0.44 -16.36 6.79
C ALA A 239 0.26 -15.33 7.71
N PRO A 240 0.91 -14.30 7.16
CA PRO A 240 1.39 -13.15 7.94
C PRO A 240 0.24 -12.52 8.73
N GLN A 241 0.54 -11.96 9.92
CA GLN A 241 -0.45 -11.21 10.69
C GLN A 241 0.08 -9.83 11.06
N TYR A 242 -0.83 -8.84 11.11
CA TYR A 242 -0.55 -7.49 11.57
C TYR A 242 -1.84 -6.71 11.79
N ILE A 243 -1.77 -5.76 12.71
CA ILE A 243 -2.75 -4.68 12.93
C ILE A 243 -1.94 -3.39 12.98
N MET A 244 -2.31 -2.39 12.23
CA MET A 244 -1.60 -1.13 12.19
C MET A 244 -2.09 -0.23 13.33
N ASP A 245 -1.20 0.20 14.22
CA ASP A 245 -1.55 1.22 15.22
C ASP A 245 -1.74 2.56 14.52
N ILE A 246 -2.99 2.97 14.42
CA ILE A 246 -3.42 4.22 13.77
C ILE A 246 -3.65 5.36 14.76
N THR A 247 -3.35 5.16 16.05
CA THR A 247 -3.57 6.16 17.11
C THR A 247 -2.98 7.53 16.76
N PRO A 248 -1.72 7.64 16.26
CA PRO A 248 -1.17 8.92 15.85
C PRO A 248 -1.96 9.58 14.71
N ALA A 249 -2.43 8.80 13.73
CA ALA A 249 -3.21 9.35 12.62
C ALA A 249 -4.58 9.87 13.09
N ILE A 250 -5.22 9.20 14.04
CA ILE A 250 -6.48 9.67 14.65
C ILE A 250 -6.23 11.00 15.38
N GLN A 251 -5.23 11.06 16.24
CA GLN A 251 -4.99 12.21 17.11
C GLN A 251 -4.49 13.43 16.33
N GLU A 252 -3.64 13.22 15.35
CA GLU A 252 -2.92 14.28 14.66
C GLU A 252 -3.57 14.73 13.36
N LEU A 253 -4.19 13.80 12.61
CA LEU A 253 -4.87 14.09 11.35
C LEU A 253 -6.40 14.13 11.49
N GLY A 254 -6.97 13.65 12.60
CA GLY A 254 -8.39 13.40 12.70
C GLY A 254 -8.85 12.30 11.74
N TYR A 255 -7.99 11.32 11.48
CA TYR A 255 -8.30 10.18 10.63
C TYR A 255 -9.33 9.27 11.28
N HIS A 256 -10.32 8.83 10.50
CA HIS A 256 -11.32 7.85 10.93
C HIS A 256 -11.61 6.93 9.73
N PRO A 257 -11.24 5.64 9.78
CA PRO A 257 -11.60 4.69 8.73
C PRO A 257 -13.11 4.68 8.49
N GLN A 258 -13.51 4.73 7.23
CA GLN A 258 -14.92 4.80 6.82
C GLN A 258 -15.44 3.44 6.35
N TYR A 259 -14.54 2.49 6.11
CA TYR A 259 -14.87 1.19 5.57
C TYR A 259 -14.44 0.09 6.53
N ASN A 260 -15.40 -0.66 7.07
CA ASN A 260 -15.08 -1.96 7.64
C ASN A 260 -14.81 -2.98 6.52
N TYR A 261 -14.39 -4.20 6.89
CA TYR A 261 -13.99 -5.21 5.91
C TYR A 261 -15.10 -5.56 4.91
N LEU A 262 -16.34 -5.72 5.35
CA LEU A 262 -17.46 -6.07 4.46
C LEU A 262 -17.86 -4.91 3.55
N GLU A 263 -17.89 -3.69 4.06
CA GLU A 263 -18.15 -2.48 3.29
C GLU A 263 -17.08 -2.27 2.21
N MET A 264 -15.80 -2.51 2.55
CA MET A 264 -14.71 -2.52 1.58
C MET A 264 -14.95 -3.53 0.46
N LEU A 265 -15.32 -4.78 0.78
CA LEU A 265 -15.60 -5.81 -0.23
C LEU A 265 -16.80 -5.46 -1.11
N GLN A 266 -17.85 -4.88 -0.53
CA GLN A 266 -19.03 -4.43 -1.28
C GLN A 266 -18.68 -3.31 -2.26
N ASP A 267 -17.92 -2.33 -1.83
CA ASP A 267 -17.49 -1.24 -2.71
C ASP A 267 -16.52 -1.73 -3.79
N PHE A 268 -15.59 -2.63 -3.43
CA PHE A 268 -14.72 -3.31 -4.39
C PHE A 268 -15.53 -4.05 -5.47
N LYS A 269 -16.61 -4.75 -5.08
CA LYS A 269 -17.51 -5.44 -6.05
C LYS A 269 -18.18 -4.44 -6.98
N LYS A 270 -18.62 -3.29 -6.49
CA LYS A 270 -19.19 -2.21 -7.32
C LYS A 270 -18.20 -1.69 -8.35
N GLU A 271 -16.97 -1.37 -7.91
CA GLU A 271 -15.90 -0.91 -8.81
C GLU A 271 -15.60 -1.96 -9.91
N MET A 272 -15.56 -3.24 -9.54
CA MET A 272 -15.37 -4.34 -10.48
C MET A 272 -16.51 -4.43 -11.51
N GLN A 273 -17.76 -4.21 -11.09
CA GLN A 273 -18.91 -4.22 -11.98
C GLN A 273 -18.92 -3.00 -12.92
N LEU A 274 -18.63 -1.82 -12.41
CA LEU A 274 -18.55 -0.59 -13.21
C LEU A 274 -17.47 -0.69 -14.30
N HIS A 275 -16.33 -1.30 -14.00
CA HIS A 275 -15.28 -1.52 -14.99
C HIS A 275 -15.74 -2.48 -16.12
N LYS A 276 -16.47 -3.53 -15.79
CA LYS A 276 -17.05 -4.47 -16.78
C LYS A 276 -18.05 -3.78 -17.69
N ILE A 277 -18.91 -2.91 -17.15
CA ILE A 277 -19.94 -2.18 -17.90
C ILE A 277 -19.30 -1.17 -18.86
N ASN A 278 -18.27 -0.46 -18.45
CA ASN A 278 -17.58 0.56 -19.23
C ASN A 278 -16.63 -0.01 -20.29
N GLY A 279 -16.72 -1.30 -20.59
CA GLY A 279 -16.04 -1.94 -21.71
C GLY A 279 -14.55 -2.16 -21.54
N GLY A 280 -14.06 -2.28 -20.29
CA GLY A 280 -12.69 -2.74 -20.01
C GLY A 280 -11.61 -2.00 -20.83
N GLY A 281 -11.67 -0.67 -20.91
CA GLY A 281 -10.67 0.12 -21.64
C GLY A 281 -9.28 -0.16 -21.06
N THR A 282 -8.48 -0.85 -21.83
CA THR A 282 -7.08 -1.21 -21.54
C THR A 282 -6.15 -0.04 -21.84
N ASP A 283 -6.43 1.16 -21.33
CA ASP A 283 -5.55 2.31 -21.54
C ASP A 283 -5.38 3.13 -20.26
N ILE A 284 -4.71 2.53 -19.28
CA ILE A 284 -3.91 3.28 -18.30
C ILE A 284 -2.57 2.52 -18.19
N MET A 285 -1.68 2.79 -19.15
CA MET A 285 -0.25 2.53 -18.98
C MET A 285 0.40 3.69 -18.25
#